data_ea5614103cf27ab4bddc2c6e0d2e7690
#
_entry.id   ea5614103cf27ab4bddc2c6e0d2e7690
#
_cell.length_a   1.000
_cell.length_b   1.000
_cell.length_c   1.000
_cell.angle_alpha   90.00
_cell.angle_beta   90.00
_cell.angle_gamma   90.00
#
_symmetry.space_group_name_H-M   'P 1'
#
loop_
_entity.id
_entity.type
_entity.pdbx_description
1 polymer ?
#
loop_
_entity_poly.entity_id
_entity_poly.type
_entity_poly.pdbx_seq_one_letter_code
_entity_poly.pdbx_strand_id
1 'polypeptide(L)'
;MLCWNRWEDVNVSLSRIDQIDYSNLETIVVDNGSTDGSQKNISEQFPWVKLIEAGTNLGIEAYNLGFEAAEGEFILIIDDDSYPAKDSIERMLQKFSENPKLGVCAFDVRNADDYDQVAKISNAVATSQSSYSTGFNGAGAGVRKEIFKRVGFYPGEFFLYMNEADCSLRIRNLGYEIRFFPDLIAYHKMAAKNRKSWRAPFFYTRNSFWLIWKNYPTSYALRATILLSFRCFYHSLEQLTFIYIKALISAFWNISNIAGKRFPVKEEVVNEMRIPLNLCFTFYK
;
A
#
# COMPACT_ATOMS: atom_id res chain seq x y z
N MET A 1 1.10 -11.02 0.03
CA MET A 1 -0.18 -10.81 0.75
C MET A 1 0.10 -10.76 2.24
N LEU A 2 -0.59 -9.89 3.00
CA LEU A 2 -0.53 -9.84 4.46
C LEU A 2 -1.87 -10.26 5.05
N CYS A 3 -1.89 -11.23 5.96
CA CYS A 3 -3.10 -11.76 6.61
C CYS A 3 -3.11 -11.43 8.11
N TRP A 4 -4.26 -10.98 8.65
CA TRP A 4 -4.47 -10.84 10.08
C TRP A 4 -5.93 -11.03 10.48
N ASN A 5 -6.26 -12.24 11.01
CA ASN A 5 -7.61 -12.61 11.46
C ASN A 5 -8.68 -12.40 10.37
N ARG A 6 -8.42 -12.90 9.14
CA ARG A 6 -9.31 -12.71 7.98
C ARG A 6 -9.34 -13.94 7.07
N TRP A 7 -9.47 -15.12 7.68
CA TRP A 7 -9.50 -16.37 6.94
C TRP A 7 -10.43 -16.36 5.73
N GLU A 8 -11.68 -15.92 5.94
CA GLU A 8 -12.69 -15.92 4.87
C GLU A 8 -12.27 -15.11 3.63
N ASP A 9 -11.63 -13.96 3.85
CA ASP A 9 -11.17 -13.10 2.77
C ASP A 9 -9.93 -13.71 2.08
N VAL A 10 -8.96 -14.20 2.86
CA VAL A 10 -7.77 -14.89 2.34
C VAL A 10 -8.15 -16.10 1.51
N ASN A 11 -9.10 -16.91 1.97
CA ASN A 11 -9.58 -18.08 1.23
C ASN A 11 -10.11 -17.72 -0.16
N VAL A 12 -10.93 -16.67 -0.24
CA VAL A 12 -11.43 -16.17 -1.53
C VAL A 12 -10.27 -15.70 -2.42
N SER A 13 -9.36 -14.89 -1.89
CA SER A 13 -8.25 -14.32 -2.64
C SER A 13 -7.31 -15.42 -3.16
N LEU A 14 -6.92 -16.39 -2.32
CA LEU A 14 -6.07 -17.52 -2.73
C LEU A 14 -6.76 -18.42 -3.75
N SER A 15 -8.06 -18.70 -3.60
CA SER A 15 -8.84 -19.46 -4.58
C SER A 15 -8.91 -18.78 -5.95
N ARG A 16 -8.87 -17.43 -6.00
CA ARG A 16 -8.81 -16.67 -7.26
C ARG A 16 -7.40 -16.67 -7.86
N ILE A 17 -6.36 -16.62 -7.03
CA ILE A 17 -4.96 -16.68 -7.46
C ILE A 17 -4.64 -18.07 -8.04
N ASP A 18 -5.16 -19.15 -7.45
CA ASP A 18 -5.01 -20.53 -7.92
C ASP A 18 -5.55 -20.75 -9.35
N GLN A 19 -6.47 -19.90 -9.79
CA GLN A 19 -7.04 -19.94 -11.15
C GLN A 19 -6.21 -19.18 -12.19
N ILE A 20 -5.08 -18.56 -11.81
CA ILE A 20 -4.23 -17.81 -12.72
C ILE A 20 -3.30 -18.80 -13.43
N ASP A 21 -3.38 -18.84 -14.76
CA ASP A 21 -2.55 -19.71 -15.60
C ASP A 21 -1.20 -19.03 -15.92
N TYR A 22 -0.34 -18.90 -14.90
CA TYR A 22 1.00 -18.37 -15.04
C TYR A 22 1.97 -19.21 -14.18
N SER A 23 2.77 -20.05 -14.83
CA SER A 23 3.58 -21.07 -14.18
C SER A 23 4.75 -20.55 -13.33
N ASN A 24 5.26 -19.35 -13.64
CA ASN A 24 6.40 -18.75 -12.92
C ASN A 24 5.93 -17.75 -11.84
N LEU A 25 4.96 -18.17 -11.01
CA LEU A 25 4.37 -17.39 -9.93
C LEU A 25 4.63 -18.10 -8.60
N GLU A 26 5.24 -17.38 -7.66
CA GLU A 26 5.23 -17.77 -6.25
C GLU A 26 4.19 -16.92 -5.49
N THR A 27 3.49 -17.54 -4.56
CA THR A 27 2.55 -16.81 -3.69
C THR A 27 3.04 -16.90 -2.25
N ILE A 28 3.25 -15.73 -1.65
CA ILE A 28 3.71 -15.60 -0.27
C ILE A 28 2.60 -14.94 0.54
N VAL A 29 2.18 -15.61 1.60
CA VAL A 29 1.30 -15.03 2.62
C VAL A 29 2.11 -14.84 3.89
N VAL A 30 2.10 -13.63 4.41
CA VAL A 30 2.65 -13.33 5.74
C VAL A 30 1.50 -13.26 6.72
N ASP A 31 1.45 -14.20 7.64
CA ASP A 31 0.50 -14.16 8.75
C ASP A 31 1.02 -13.25 9.85
N ASN A 32 0.27 -12.22 10.17
CA ASN A 32 0.63 -11.16 11.09
C ASN A 32 0.16 -11.44 12.54
N GLY A 33 0.30 -12.71 12.98
CA GLY A 33 -0.11 -13.17 14.31
C GLY A 33 -1.61 -13.38 14.41
N SER A 34 -2.22 -14.10 13.47
CA SER A 34 -3.64 -14.45 13.50
C SER A 34 -3.97 -15.47 14.61
N THR A 35 -5.17 -15.38 15.13
CA THR A 35 -5.72 -16.26 16.19
C THR A 35 -7.02 -16.94 15.77
N ASP A 36 -7.48 -16.72 14.55
CA ASP A 36 -8.74 -17.21 13.98
C ASP A 36 -8.60 -18.56 13.24
N GLY A 37 -7.38 -19.16 13.25
CA GLY A 37 -7.07 -20.39 12.53
C GLY A 37 -6.61 -20.17 11.08
N SER A 38 -6.43 -18.93 10.63
CA SER A 38 -5.95 -18.61 9.27
C SER A 38 -4.69 -19.38 8.90
N GLN A 39 -3.67 -19.45 9.77
CA GLN A 39 -2.41 -20.15 9.53
C GLN A 39 -2.61 -21.62 9.16
N LYS A 40 -3.36 -22.34 10.01
CA LYS A 40 -3.68 -23.76 9.81
C LYS A 40 -4.43 -23.97 8.49
N ASN A 41 -5.46 -23.17 8.27
CA ASN A 41 -6.30 -23.32 7.08
C ASN A 41 -5.53 -23.02 5.78
N ILE A 42 -4.64 -22.01 5.77
CA ILE A 42 -3.77 -21.70 4.63
C ILE A 42 -2.86 -22.92 4.34
N SER A 43 -2.19 -23.45 5.35
CA SER A 43 -1.27 -24.58 5.19
C SER A 43 -1.96 -25.86 4.71
N GLU A 44 -3.19 -26.13 5.15
CA GLU A 44 -3.94 -27.34 4.80
C GLU A 44 -4.62 -27.22 3.42
N GLN A 45 -5.18 -26.06 3.08
CA GLN A 45 -5.97 -25.88 1.85
C GLN A 45 -5.16 -25.36 0.66
N PHE A 46 -4.06 -24.64 0.92
CA PHE A 46 -3.21 -24.05 -0.12
C PHE A 46 -1.72 -24.44 0.08
N PRO A 47 -1.37 -25.73 -0.02
CA PRO A 47 0.00 -26.21 0.28
C PRO A 47 1.07 -25.66 -0.68
N TRP A 48 0.68 -25.04 -1.78
CA TRP A 48 1.55 -24.36 -2.72
C TRP A 48 1.92 -22.91 -2.28
N VAL A 49 1.28 -22.38 -1.25
CA VAL A 49 1.56 -21.07 -0.69
C VAL A 49 2.74 -21.12 0.26
N LYS A 50 3.69 -20.22 0.10
CA LYS A 50 4.76 -19.99 1.08
C LYS A 50 4.21 -19.16 2.24
N LEU A 51 3.85 -19.82 3.34
CA LEU A 51 3.37 -19.15 4.55
C LEU A 51 4.54 -18.71 5.42
N ILE A 52 4.54 -17.45 5.85
CA ILE A 52 5.51 -16.87 6.79
C ILE A 52 4.74 -16.38 8.01
N GLU A 53 5.10 -16.84 9.20
CA GLU A 53 4.47 -16.44 10.44
C GLU A 53 5.28 -15.34 11.13
N ALA A 54 4.71 -14.13 11.29
CA ALA A 54 5.34 -13.04 12.02
C ALA A 54 5.25 -13.19 13.55
N GLY A 55 4.40 -14.10 14.03
CA GLY A 55 4.22 -14.42 15.45
C GLY A 55 3.44 -13.35 16.24
N THR A 56 3.44 -12.11 15.81
CA THR A 56 2.71 -10.99 16.42
C THR A 56 2.32 -9.97 15.37
N ASN A 57 1.36 -9.09 15.69
CA ASN A 57 0.92 -8.05 14.76
C ASN A 57 1.95 -6.91 14.67
N LEU A 58 2.74 -6.92 13.61
CA LEU A 58 3.74 -5.90 13.26
C LEU A 58 3.15 -4.74 12.41
N GLY A 59 1.83 -4.77 12.12
CA GLY A 59 1.24 -3.85 11.16
C GLY A 59 1.77 -4.09 9.75
N ILE A 60 1.95 -3.02 8.97
CA ILE A 60 2.46 -3.10 7.58
C ILE A 60 3.91 -3.58 7.49
N GLU A 61 4.70 -3.52 8.57
CA GLU A 61 6.07 -4.01 8.60
C GLU A 61 6.15 -5.51 8.25
N ALA A 62 5.13 -6.27 8.61
CA ALA A 62 5.07 -7.70 8.31
C ALA A 62 5.15 -8.00 6.80
N TYR A 63 4.69 -7.11 5.92
CA TYR A 63 4.91 -7.25 4.47
C TYR A 63 6.39 -7.40 4.11
N ASN A 64 7.30 -6.75 4.85
CA ASN A 64 8.72 -6.78 4.56
C ASN A 64 9.30 -8.20 4.66
N LEU A 65 8.77 -9.04 5.55
CA LEU A 65 9.16 -10.46 5.63
C LEU A 65 8.86 -11.18 4.31
N GLY A 66 7.71 -10.91 3.72
CA GLY A 66 7.34 -11.45 2.42
C GLY A 66 8.18 -10.89 1.27
N PHE A 67 8.46 -9.57 1.28
CA PHE A 67 9.29 -8.93 0.26
C PHE A 67 10.74 -9.43 0.27
N GLU A 68 11.28 -9.69 1.45
CA GLU A 68 12.63 -10.27 1.60
C GLU A 68 12.66 -11.73 1.14
N ALA A 69 11.65 -12.50 1.47
CA ALA A 69 11.55 -13.93 1.15
C ALA A 69 11.17 -14.23 -0.31
N ALA A 70 10.67 -13.22 -1.05
CA ALA A 70 10.32 -13.37 -2.46
C ALA A 70 11.57 -13.66 -3.31
N GLU A 71 11.47 -14.55 -4.29
CA GLU A 71 12.54 -14.91 -5.21
C GLU A 71 12.40 -14.21 -6.56
N GLY A 72 11.18 -13.83 -6.94
CA GLY A 72 10.84 -13.18 -8.20
C GLY A 72 11.52 -11.83 -8.40
N GLU A 73 11.80 -11.46 -9.65
CA GLU A 73 12.31 -10.13 -10.05
C GLU A 73 11.30 -9.03 -9.79
N PHE A 74 10.02 -9.37 -9.89
CA PHE A 74 8.90 -8.45 -9.65
C PHE A 74 8.05 -8.96 -8.50
N ILE A 75 7.50 -8.04 -7.72
CA ILE A 75 6.58 -8.34 -6.63
C ILE A 75 5.23 -7.72 -6.96
N LEU A 76 4.17 -8.53 -6.97
CA LEU A 76 2.80 -8.05 -6.96
C LEU A 76 2.32 -7.93 -5.50
N ILE A 77 2.03 -6.71 -5.08
CA ILE A 77 1.52 -6.41 -3.75
C ILE A 77 0.00 -6.45 -3.81
N ILE A 78 -0.61 -7.24 -2.93
CA ILE A 78 -2.07 -7.35 -2.76
C ILE A 78 -2.41 -7.50 -1.28
N ASP A 79 -3.60 -7.04 -0.90
CA ASP A 79 -4.16 -7.24 0.45
C ASP A 79 -4.80 -8.64 0.58
N ASP A 80 -5.16 -9.06 1.80
CA ASP A 80 -5.78 -10.35 2.08
C ASP A 80 -7.19 -10.49 1.46
N ASP A 81 -7.81 -9.40 1.07
CA ASP A 81 -9.12 -9.31 0.43
C ASP A 81 -9.03 -8.76 -1.01
N SER A 82 -7.87 -8.94 -1.65
CA SER A 82 -7.66 -8.53 -3.04
C SER A 82 -6.98 -9.60 -3.89
N TYR A 83 -7.24 -9.57 -5.19
CA TYR A 83 -6.65 -10.49 -6.17
C TYR A 83 -6.59 -9.83 -7.55
N PRO A 84 -5.57 -10.16 -8.39
CA PRO A 84 -5.46 -9.61 -9.74
C PRO A 84 -6.46 -10.27 -10.70
N ALA A 85 -6.82 -9.56 -11.78
CA ALA A 85 -7.45 -10.20 -12.93
C ALA A 85 -6.48 -11.20 -13.59
N LYS A 86 -7.03 -12.22 -14.28
CA LYS A 86 -6.27 -13.38 -14.77
C LYS A 86 -5.07 -13.01 -15.67
N ASP A 87 -5.20 -11.98 -16.49
CA ASP A 87 -4.18 -11.52 -17.44
C ASP A 87 -3.32 -10.36 -16.93
N SER A 88 -3.61 -9.84 -15.72
CA SER A 88 -2.92 -8.65 -15.19
C SER A 88 -1.45 -8.92 -14.87
N ILE A 89 -1.07 -10.15 -14.51
CA ILE A 89 0.33 -10.49 -14.21
C ILE A 89 1.18 -10.45 -15.50
N GLU A 90 0.74 -11.10 -16.56
CA GLU A 90 1.46 -11.09 -17.85
C GLU A 90 1.58 -9.70 -18.43
N ARG A 91 0.50 -8.92 -18.40
CA ARG A 91 0.51 -7.51 -18.84
C ARG A 91 1.44 -6.67 -17.99
N MET A 92 1.47 -6.84 -16.67
CA MET A 92 2.39 -6.15 -15.77
C MET A 92 3.85 -6.42 -16.16
N LEU A 93 4.21 -7.69 -16.41
CA LEU A 93 5.55 -8.08 -16.83
C LEU A 93 5.93 -7.44 -18.16
N GLN A 94 4.99 -7.40 -19.11
CA GLN A 94 5.18 -6.70 -20.40
C GLN A 94 5.49 -5.22 -20.18
N LYS A 95 4.73 -4.49 -19.31
CA LYS A 95 4.98 -3.07 -19.00
C LYS A 95 6.39 -2.86 -18.44
N PHE A 96 6.84 -3.74 -17.55
CA PHE A 96 8.20 -3.67 -17.01
C PHE A 96 9.28 -3.95 -18.06
N SER A 97 9.04 -4.85 -19.00
CA SER A 97 9.98 -5.15 -20.09
C SER A 97 10.11 -3.99 -21.07
N GLU A 98 9.01 -3.29 -21.37
CA GLU A 98 8.96 -2.16 -22.30
C GLU A 98 9.59 -0.88 -21.72
N ASN A 99 9.62 -0.73 -20.39
CA ASN A 99 10.16 0.47 -19.75
C ASN A 99 11.12 0.15 -18.57
N PRO A 100 12.44 0.17 -18.81
CA PRO A 100 13.43 -0.06 -17.75
C PRO A 100 13.40 0.98 -16.63
N LYS A 101 12.85 2.19 -16.85
CA LYS A 101 12.68 3.22 -15.83
C LYS A 101 11.43 3.03 -14.98
N LEU A 102 10.56 2.09 -15.35
CA LEU A 102 9.34 1.81 -14.59
C LEU A 102 9.71 1.08 -13.29
N GLY A 103 9.48 1.71 -12.17
CA GLY A 103 9.68 1.14 -10.82
C GLY A 103 8.42 0.51 -10.26
N VAL A 104 7.25 1.10 -10.59
CA VAL A 104 5.95 0.64 -10.09
C VAL A 104 4.88 0.73 -11.17
N CYS A 105 4.13 -0.37 -11.31
CA CYS A 105 2.84 -0.44 -11.99
C CYS A 105 1.72 -0.29 -10.96
N ALA A 106 1.03 0.85 -10.91
CA ALA A 106 -0.18 1.02 -10.11
C ALA A 106 -1.37 0.48 -10.90
N PHE A 107 -2.14 -0.41 -10.30
CA PHE A 107 -3.28 -1.08 -10.90
C PHE A 107 -4.56 -0.27 -10.74
N ASP A 108 -5.53 -0.51 -11.60
CA ASP A 108 -6.93 -0.11 -11.45
C ASP A 108 -7.61 -1.07 -10.46
N VAL A 109 -7.76 -0.60 -9.21
CA VAL A 109 -8.36 -1.40 -8.13
C VAL A 109 -9.87 -1.21 -8.14
N ARG A 110 -10.60 -2.28 -8.45
CA ARG A 110 -12.06 -2.33 -8.58
C ARG A 110 -12.72 -3.08 -7.45
N ASN A 111 -14.03 -2.88 -7.27
CA ASN A 111 -14.79 -3.66 -6.30
C ASN A 111 -14.81 -5.15 -6.70
N ALA A 112 -14.54 -6.04 -5.74
CA ALA A 112 -14.59 -7.49 -5.95
C ALA A 112 -15.98 -7.99 -6.40
N ASP A 113 -17.06 -7.31 -6.03
CA ASP A 113 -18.43 -7.63 -6.48
C ASP A 113 -18.61 -7.47 -8.01
N ASP A 114 -17.73 -6.70 -8.66
CA ASP A 114 -17.77 -6.47 -10.11
C ASP A 114 -17.04 -7.57 -10.92
N TYR A 115 -16.37 -8.55 -10.26
CA TYR A 115 -15.52 -9.53 -10.92
C TYR A 115 -16.21 -10.28 -12.05
N ASP A 116 -17.43 -10.82 -11.80
CA ASP A 116 -18.15 -11.62 -12.77
C ASP A 116 -18.77 -10.76 -13.90
N GLN A 117 -18.96 -9.46 -13.68
CA GLN A 117 -19.50 -8.52 -14.67
C GLN A 117 -18.42 -8.02 -15.63
N VAL A 118 -17.20 -7.78 -15.14
CA VAL A 118 -16.10 -7.19 -15.90
C VAL A 118 -15.40 -8.20 -16.83
N ALA A 119 -15.49 -9.50 -16.57
CA ALA A 119 -15.04 -10.53 -17.51
C ALA A 119 -15.64 -10.37 -18.92
N LYS A 120 -16.78 -9.67 -19.03
CA LYS A 120 -17.43 -9.32 -20.30
C LYS A 120 -16.93 -7.99 -20.92
N ILE A 121 -16.20 -7.16 -20.17
CA ILE A 121 -15.80 -5.80 -20.58
C ILE A 121 -14.30 -5.72 -20.92
N SER A 122 -13.54 -6.81 -20.75
CA SER A 122 -12.07 -6.82 -20.89
C SER A 122 -11.56 -6.32 -22.25
N ASN A 123 -12.37 -6.35 -23.30
CA ASN A 123 -11.99 -5.88 -24.63
C ASN A 123 -12.03 -4.35 -24.81
N ALA A 124 -12.71 -3.60 -23.93
CA ALA A 124 -12.87 -2.14 -24.05
C ALA A 124 -11.76 -1.35 -23.35
N VAL A 125 -11.06 -1.96 -22.38
CA VAL A 125 -10.05 -1.28 -21.55
C VAL A 125 -8.65 -1.25 -22.22
N ALA A 126 -8.45 -2.04 -23.25
CA ALA A 126 -7.13 -2.20 -23.93
C ALA A 126 -6.59 -0.92 -24.63
N THR A 127 -7.37 0.17 -24.71
CA THR A 127 -6.99 1.40 -25.42
C THR A 127 -6.65 2.60 -24.52
N SER A 128 -6.77 2.47 -23.20
CA SER A 128 -6.49 3.59 -22.29
C SER A 128 -4.97 3.74 -22.05
N GLN A 129 -4.47 4.95 -22.30
CA GLN A 129 -3.05 5.26 -22.08
C GLN A 129 -2.70 5.26 -20.60
N SER A 130 -1.52 4.74 -20.27
CA SER A 130 -0.95 4.87 -18.92
C SER A 130 -0.70 6.34 -18.57
N SER A 131 -0.84 6.66 -17.29
CA SER A 131 -0.55 8.00 -16.78
C SER A 131 0.48 7.97 -15.65
N TYR A 132 1.20 9.08 -15.46
CA TYR A 132 2.02 9.24 -14.27
C TYR A 132 1.16 9.20 -13.02
N SER A 133 1.68 8.50 -11.99
CA SER A 133 1.02 8.44 -10.68
C SER A 133 1.95 8.96 -9.59
N THR A 134 1.36 9.59 -8.58
CA THR A 134 2.07 10.05 -7.38
C THR A 134 2.14 8.99 -6.29
N GLY A 135 1.59 7.79 -6.55
CA GLY A 135 1.58 6.68 -5.61
C GLY A 135 0.93 5.44 -6.20
N PHE A 136 0.78 4.44 -5.39
CA PHE A 136 0.12 3.17 -5.74
C PHE A 136 -0.75 2.71 -4.57
N ASN A 137 -1.62 1.74 -4.82
CA ASN A 137 -2.48 1.13 -3.81
C ASN A 137 -1.93 -0.27 -3.47
N GLY A 138 -1.78 -0.58 -2.18
CA GLY A 138 -1.34 -1.89 -1.71
C GLY A 138 -2.27 -3.05 -2.08
N ALA A 139 -3.54 -2.77 -2.44
CA ALA A 139 -4.47 -3.78 -2.95
C ALA A 139 -4.24 -4.18 -4.42
N GLY A 140 -3.27 -3.53 -5.11
CA GLY A 140 -2.93 -3.85 -6.50
C GLY A 140 -1.76 -3.00 -6.99
N ALA A 141 -0.53 -3.48 -6.86
CA ALA A 141 0.67 -2.82 -7.38
C ALA A 141 1.77 -3.81 -7.72
N GLY A 142 2.33 -3.70 -8.92
CA GLY A 142 3.56 -4.39 -9.30
C GLY A 142 4.78 -3.52 -9.02
N VAL A 143 5.84 -4.06 -8.43
CA VAL A 143 7.08 -3.34 -8.15
C VAL A 143 8.31 -4.14 -8.59
N ARG A 144 9.36 -3.46 -9.08
CA ARG A 144 10.67 -4.12 -9.24
C ARG A 144 11.29 -4.38 -7.86
N LYS A 145 11.52 -5.64 -7.53
CA LYS A 145 12.06 -6.05 -6.22
C LYS A 145 13.37 -5.33 -5.89
N GLU A 146 14.31 -5.26 -6.83
CA GLU A 146 15.60 -4.60 -6.61
C GLU A 146 15.44 -3.13 -6.21
N ILE A 147 14.57 -2.38 -6.92
CA ILE A 147 14.31 -0.97 -6.62
C ILE A 147 13.64 -0.85 -5.25
N PHE A 148 12.66 -1.70 -4.99
CA PHE A 148 11.92 -1.70 -3.74
C PHE A 148 12.81 -2.04 -2.54
N LYS A 149 13.75 -2.99 -2.71
CA LYS A 149 14.79 -3.29 -1.72
C LYS A 149 15.74 -2.10 -1.48
N ARG A 150 16.17 -1.42 -2.55
CA ARG A 150 17.05 -0.23 -2.44
C ARG A 150 16.42 0.92 -1.66
N VAL A 151 15.11 1.08 -1.72
CA VAL A 151 14.40 2.08 -0.92
C VAL A 151 14.05 1.59 0.50
N GLY A 152 14.34 0.33 0.85
CA GLY A 152 14.17 -0.24 2.18
C GLY A 152 12.75 -0.70 2.48
N PHE A 153 11.98 -1.09 1.46
CA PHE A 153 10.62 -1.61 1.58
C PHE A 153 9.65 -0.66 2.33
N TYR A 154 8.67 -1.19 3.04
CA TYR A 154 7.71 -0.40 3.81
C TYR A 154 8.30 0.11 5.13
N PRO A 155 7.95 1.34 5.56
CA PRO A 155 8.43 1.91 6.82
C PRO A 155 7.73 1.24 8.02
N GLY A 156 8.42 0.33 8.71
CA GLY A 156 7.85 -0.41 9.85
C GLY A 156 7.33 0.50 10.96
N GLU A 157 8.00 1.63 11.19
CA GLU A 157 7.58 2.63 12.18
C GLU A 157 6.18 3.20 11.96
N PHE A 158 5.65 3.13 10.72
CA PHE A 158 4.32 3.67 10.42
C PHE A 158 3.19 2.80 10.95
N PHE A 159 3.40 1.53 11.12
CA PHE A 159 2.44 0.52 11.55
C PHE A 159 1.23 0.35 10.61
N LEU A 160 0.62 1.45 10.12
CA LEU A 160 -0.56 1.42 9.25
C LEU A 160 -0.68 2.76 8.49
N TYR A 161 -1.00 2.70 7.19
CA TYR A 161 -1.16 3.83 6.26
C TYR A 161 0.10 4.64 5.95
N MET A 162 0.10 5.31 4.84
CA MET A 162 1.17 6.17 4.28
C MET A 162 2.45 5.44 3.87
N ASN A 163 2.48 4.13 3.94
CA ASN A 163 3.62 3.30 3.53
C ASN A 163 3.88 3.40 2.03
N GLU A 164 2.85 3.34 1.20
CA GLU A 164 2.97 3.49 -0.25
C GLU A 164 3.46 4.89 -0.62
N ALA A 165 2.98 5.92 0.08
CA ALA A 165 3.42 7.29 -0.17
C ALA A 165 4.90 7.50 0.19
N ASP A 166 5.37 6.92 1.31
CA ASP A 166 6.77 6.94 1.72
C ASP A 166 7.67 6.23 0.69
N CYS A 167 7.27 5.03 0.25
CA CYS A 167 7.99 4.30 -0.79
C CYS A 167 8.00 5.05 -2.12
N SER A 168 6.87 5.62 -2.51
CA SER A 168 6.73 6.37 -3.76
C SER A 168 7.68 7.54 -3.85
N LEU A 169 7.82 8.33 -2.77
CA LEU A 169 8.80 9.43 -2.69
C LEU A 169 10.23 8.93 -2.89
N ARG A 170 10.60 7.84 -2.22
CA ARG A 170 11.95 7.28 -2.30
C ARG A 170 12.24 6.67 -3.68
N ILE A 171 11.28 5.97 -4.30
CA ILE A 171 11.40 5.41 -5.65
C ILE A 171 11.57 6.54 -6.67
N ARG A 172 10.75 7.58 -6.59
CA ARG A 172 10.87 8.76 -7.46
C ARG A 172 12.22 9.48 -7.28
N ASN A 173 12.71 9.58 -6.05
CA ASN A 173 14.00 10.18 -5.75
C ASN A 173 15.19 9.41 -6.38
N LEU A 174 15.04 8.12 -6.60
CA LEU A 174 16.00 7.30 -7.36
C LEU A 174 15.88 7.49 -8.88
N GLY A 175 14.90 8.25 -9.37
CA GLY A 175 14.68 8.53 -10.80
C GLY A 175 13.79 7.51 -11.52
N TYR A 176 13.15 6.59 -10.80
CA TYR A 176 12.21 5.64 -11.39
C TYR A 176 10.79 6.20 -11.49
N GLU A 177 10.04 5.69 -12.46
CA GLU A 177 8.66 6.08 -12.71
C GLU A 177 7.67 5.24 -11.92
N ILE A 178 6.59 5.88 -11.49
CA ILE A 178 5.38 5.23 -11.01
C ILE A 178 4.29 5.56 -12.01
N ARG A 179 3.67 4.55 -12.60
CA ARG A 179 2.63 4.75 -13.62
C ARG A 179 1.39 3.97 -13.28
N PHE A 180 0.25 4.61 -13.46
CA PHE A 180 -1.05 3.96 -13.40
C PHE A 180 -1.38 3.34 -14.77
N PHE A 181 -1.83 2.10 -14.75
CA PHE A 181 -2.21 1.33 -15.92
C PHE A 181 -3.66 0.85 -15.77
N PRO A 182 -4.61 1.44 -16.48
CA PRO A 182 -6.02 1.06 -16.37
C PRO A 182 -6.34 -0.33 -16.93
N ASP A 183 -5.41 -0.93 -17.67
CA ASP A 183 -5.48 -2.30 -18.18
C ASP A 183 -4.90 -3.35 -17.21
N LEU A 184 -4.28 -2.91 -16.10
CA LEU A 184 -3.87 -3.78 -15.00
C LEU A 184 -4.95 -3.70 -13.91
N ILE A 185 -5.74 -4.75 -13.77
CA ILE A 185 -6.89 -4.75 -12.87
C ILE A 185 -6.59 -5.63 -11.65
N ALA A 186 -6.91 -5.11 -10.48
CA ALA A 186 -7.05 -5.88 -9.25
C ALA A 186 -8.46 -5.68 -8.67
N TYR A 187 -8.99 -6.72 -8.07
CA TYR A 187 -10.27 -6.68 -7.38
C TYR A 187 -10.03 -6.64 -5.88
N HIS A 188 -10.75 -5.78 -5.19
CA HIS A 188 -10.61 -5.60 -3.75
C HIS A 188 -11.98 -5.53 -3.11
N LYS A 189 -12.19 -6.24 -2.00
CA LYS A 189 -13.44 -6.21 -1.25
C LYS A 189 -13.61 -4.85 -0.59
N MET A 190 -14.53 -4.06 -1.10
CA MET A 190 -14.79 -2.74 -0.54
C MET A 190 -15.32 -2.86 0.89
N ALA A 191 -14.69 -2.15 1.81
CA ALA A 191 -15.17 -2.08 3.19
C ALA A 191 -16.62 -1.58 3.22
N ALA A 192 -17.46 -2.19 4.08
CA ALA A 192 -18.85 -1.75 4.24
C ALA A 192 -18.89 -0.23 4.51
N LYS A 193 -19.69 0.49 3.71
CA LYS A 193 -19.93 1.93 3.89
C LYS A 193 -20.33 2.18 5.34
N ASN A 194 -19.69 3.14 6.00
CA ASN A 194 -19.94 3.56 7.40
C ASN A 194 -19.22 2.78 8.51
N ARG A 195 -18.18 2.02 8.25
CA ARG A 195 -17.36 1.44 9.32
C ARG A 195 -16.55 2.56 10.00
N LYS A 196 -17.09 3.11 11.11
CA LYS A 196 -16.37 4.09 11.93
C LYS A 196 -15.14 3.45 12.56
N SER A 197 -13.96 3.98 12.29
CA SER A 197 -12.72 3.49 12.88
C SER A 197 -11.81 4.66 13.25
N TRP A 198 -11.35 4.70 14.50
CA TRP A 198 -10.37 5.68 14.95
C TRP A 198 -8.98 5.50 14.34
N ARG A 199 -8.69 4.30 13.80
CA ARG A 199 -7.36 3.94 13.28
C ARG A 199 -6.96 4.80 12.10
N ALA A 200 -7.82 4.94 11.10
CA ALA A 200 -7.49 5.69 9.89
C ALA A 200 -7.17 7.17 10.21
N PRO A 201 -8.04 7.97 10.86
CA PRO A 201 -7.72 9.36 11.15
C PRO A 201 -6.50 9.53 12.07
N PHE A 202 -6.28 8.61 13.00
CA PHE A 202 -5.12 8.66 13.88
C PHE A 202 -3.81 8.37 13.14
N PHE A 203 -3.69 7.17 12.56
CA PHE A 203 -2.44 6.74 11.94
C PHE A 203 -2.11 7.56 10.68
N TYR A 204 -3.11 7.86 9.85
CA TYR A 204 -2.89 8.67 8.66
C TYR A 204 -2.37 10.07 9.03
N THR A 205 -2.96 10.70 10.05
CA THR A 205 -2.51 12.01 10.53
C THR A 205 -1.10 11.93 11.12
N ARG A 206 -0.84 11.01 12.05
CA ARG A 206 0.49 10.84 12.66
C ARG A 206 1.56 10.58 11.61
N ASN A 207 1.28 9.64 10.70
CA ASN A 207 2.23 9.23 9.68
C ASN A 207 2.45 10.30 8.60
N SER A 208 1.49 11.21 8.37
CA SER A 208 1.71 12.38 7.52
C SER A 208 2.81 13.28 8.07
N PHE A 209 2.85 13.53 9.39
CA PHE A 209 3.97 14.24 10.02
C PHE A 209 5.28 13.46 9.88
N TRP A 210 5.25 12.16 10.12
CA TRP A 210 6.44 11.31 10.01
C TRP A 210 6.94 11.22 8.56
N LEU A 211 6.07 11.11 7.59
CA LEU A 211 6.41 11.10 6.17
C LEU A 211 7.16 12.37 5.76
N ILE A 212 6.63 13.56 6.13
CA ILE A 212 7.27 14.83 5.79
C ILE A 212 8.60 15.03 6.52
N TRP A 213 8.69 14.68 7.80
CA TRP A 213 9.96 14.80 8.54
C TRP A 213 11.01 13.77 8.12
N LYS A 214 10.60 12.60 7.64
CA LYS A 214 11.48 11.59 7.11
C LYS A 214 12.00 11.95 5.71
N ASN A 215 11.13 12.44 4.82
CA ASN A 215 11.42 12.53 3.39
C ASN A 215 11.52 13.95 2.84
N TYR A 216 10.99 14.99 3.50
CA TYR A 216 11.01 16.33 2.91
C TYR A 216 12.28 17.11 3.33
N PRO A 217 12.80 18.02 2.45
CA PRO A 217 13.77 19.02 2.85
C PRO A 217 13.24 19.85 4.03
N THR A 218 14.13 20.32 4.90
CA THR A 218 13.73 20.92 6.19
C THR A 218 12.78 22.10 6.03
N SER A 219 13.00 22.97 5.04
CA SER A 219 12.10 24.11 4.75
C SER A 219 10.68 23.67 4.40
N TYR A 220 10.55 22.62 3.57
CA TYR A 220 9.26 22.04 3.20
C TYR A 220 8.60 21.33 4.39
N ALA A 221 9.37 20.58 5.18
CA ALA A 221 8.88 19.90 6.37
C ALA A 221 8.30 20.89 7.39
N LEU A 222 8.99 22.00 7.65
CA LEU A 222 8.52 23.05 8.56
C LEU A 222 7.19 23.68 8.07
N ARG A 223 7.13 24.09 6.79
CA ARG A 223 5.90 24.66 6.21
C ARG A 223 4.73 23.67 6.25
N ALA A 224 4.95 22.42 5.85
CA ALA A 224 3.94 21.38 5.87
C ALA A 224 3.47 21.08 7.30
N THR A 225 4.38 21.07 8.28
CA THR A 225 4.04 20.87 9.70
C THR A 225 3.10 21.94 10.21
N ILE A 226 3.38 23.21 9.92
CA ILE A 226 2.50 24.34 10.33
C ILE A 226 1.10 24.15 9.73
N LEU A 227 1.02 23.91 8.41
CA LEU A 227 -0.25 23.71 7.71
C LEU A 227 -1.03 22.51 8.25
N LEU A 228 -0.37 21.36 8.45
CA LEU A 228 -1.01 20.16 8.99
C LEU A 228 -1.49 20.36 10.43
N SER A 229 -0.72 21.06 11.25
CA SER A 229 -1.12 21.37 12.64
C SER A 229 -2.41 22.20 12.65
N PHE A 230 -2.50 23.25 11.83
CA PHE A 230 -3.75 24.00 11.68
C PHE A 230 -4.93 23.12 11.24
N ARG A 231 -4.71 22.23 10.27
CA ARG A 231 -5.75 21.28 9.84
C ARG A 231 -6.17 20.34 10.96
N CYS A 232 -5.24 19.85 11.78
CA CYS A 232 -5.58 19.03 12.95
C CYS A 232 -6.52 19.75 13.92
N PHE A 233 -6.25 21.02 14.23
CA PHE A 233 -7.15 21.83 15.08
C PHE A 233 -8.50 22.07 14.40
N TYR A 234 -8.50 22.47 13.12
CA TYR A 234 -9.73 22.71 12.35
C TYR A 234 -10.63 21.46 12.32
N HIS A 235 -10.11 20.31 11.89
CA HIS A 235 -10.91 19.09 11.81
C HIS A 235 -11.29 18.51 13.16
N SER A 236 -10.51 18.76 14.22
CA SER A 236 -10.89 18.41 15.59
C SER A 236 -12.11 19.18 16.04
N LEU A 237 -12.18 20.48 15.73
CA LEU A 237 -13.37 21.33 16.04
C LEU A 237 -14.55 20.98 15.11
N GLU A 238 -14.32 20.87 13.81
CA GLU A 238 -15.34 20.54 12.80
C GLU A 238 -16.06 19.23 13.11
N GLN A 239 -15.31 18.20 13.54
CA GLN A 239 -15.84 16.85 13.77
C GLN A 239 -16.07 16.53 15.26
N LEU A 240 -15.89 17.51 16.16
CA LEU A 240 -16.02 17.37 17.61
C LEU A 240 -15.24 16.15 18.16
N THR A 241 -13.99 16.00 17.73
CA THR A 241 -13.12 14.87 18.09
C THR A 241 -11.71 15.32 18.45
N PHE A 242 -11.08 14.65 19.41
CA PHE A 242 -9.68 14.89 19.77
C PHE A 242 -8.69 13.99 19.00
N ILE A 243 -9.16 13.18 18.04
CA ILE A 243 -8.32 12.16 17.40
C ILE A 243 -7.13 12.77 16.64
N TYR A 244 -7.33 13.88 15.95
CA TYR A 244 -6.29 14.58 15.19
C TYR A 244 -5.26 15.24 16.12
N ILE A 245 -5.71 15.80 17.25
CA ILE A 245 -4.80 16.36 18.26
C ILE A 245 -3.99 15.26 18.93
N LYS A 246 -4.61 14.13 19.28
CA LYS A 246 -3.88 12.96 19.81
C LYS A 246 -2.83 12.45 18.82
N ALA A 247 -3.16 12.40 17.53
CA ALA A 247 -2.24 12.00 16.48
C ALA A 247 -1.07 12.99 16.33
N LEU A 248 -1.35 14.29 16.37
CA LEU A 248 -0.34 15.36 16.36
C LEU A 248 0.64 15.22 17.55
N ILE A 249 0.11 15.11 18.77
CA ILE A 249 0.93 14.91 19.96
C ILE A 249 1.76 13.64 19.84
N SER A 250 1.16 12.52 19.40
CA SER A 250 1.85 11.25 19.19
C SER A 250 2.98 11.36 18.15
N ALA A 251 2.77 12.13 17.08
CA ALA A 251 3.78 12.34 16.05
C ALA A 251 5.05 12.98 16.62
N PHE A 252 4.91 14.02 17.43
CA PHE A 252 6.06 14.72 18.03
C PHE A 252 6.65 13.99 19.23
N TRP A 253 5.83 13.37 20.07
CA TRP A 253 6.31 12.58 21.21
C TRP A 253 7.21 11.42 20.79
N ASN A 254 6.86 10.78 19.67
CA ASN A 254 7.59 9.64 19.12
C ASN A 254 8.48 10.01 17.92
N ILE A 255 8.90 11.27 17.78
CA ILE A 255 9.70 11.74 16.63
C ILE A 255 11.05 11.04 16.54
N SER A 256 11.60 10.54 17.66
CA SER A 256 12.83 9.75 17.71
C SER A 256 12.75 8.48 16.85
N ASN A 257 11.57 7.90 16.66
CA ASN A 257 11.40 6.69 15.84
C ASN A 257 11.78 6.90 14.37
N ILE A 258 11.74 8.15 13.89
CA ILE A 258 12.07 8.51 12.52
C ILE A 258 13.35 9.36 12.38
N ALA A 259 13.86 9.93 13.47
CA ALA A 259 14.99 10.86 13.43
C ALA A 259 16.23 10.22 12.78
N GLY A 260 16.57 8.98 13.15
CA GLY A 260 17.65 8.21 12.56
C GLY A 260 17.40 7.68 11.14
N LYS A 261 16.15 7.78 10.65
CA LYS A 261 15.72 7.30 9.34
C LYS A 261 15.45 8.44 8.34
N ARG A 262 15.84 9.66 8.69
CA ARG A 262 15.64 10.84 7.85
C ARG A 262 16.54 10.78 6.62
N PHE A 263 15.94 10.77 5.46
CA PHE A 263 16.60 10.81 4.16
C PHE A 263 15.83 11.73 3.21
N PRO A 264 16.05 13.06 3.27
CA PRO A 264 15.31 14.01 2.47
C PRO A 264 15.47 13.75 0.97
N VAL A 265 14.36 13.68 0.27
CA VAL A 265 14.32 13.61 -1.19
C VAL A 265 14.60 14.99 -1.80
N LYS A 266 14.91 15.03 -3.09
CA LYS A 266 15.11 16.29 -3.83
C LYS A 266 13.83 17.13 -3.81
N GLU A 267 13.99 18.47 -3.80
CA GLU A 267 12.86 19.41 -3.81
C GLU A 267 11.96 19.23 -5.04
N GLU A 268 12.56 18.92 -6.19
CA GLU A 268 11.84 18.62 -7.42
C GLU A 268 10.85 17.46 -7.24
N VAL A 269 11.27 16.39 -6.53
CA VAL A 269 10.42 15.23 -6.23
C VAL A 269 9.25 15.62 -5.34
N VAL A 270 9.47 16.46 -4.32
CA VAL A 270 8.38 16.93 -3.45
C VAL A 270 7.38 17.74 -4.25
N ASN A 271 7.86 18.63 -5.13
CA ASN A 271 7.04 19.50 -5.97
C ASN A 271 6.27 18.72 -7.05
N GLU A 272 6.88 17.68 -7.62
CA GLU A 272 6.25 16.82 -8.63
C GLU A 272 5.18 15.93 -8.00
N MET A 273 5.54 15.25 -6.90
CA MET A 273 4.67 14.24 -6.28
C MET A 273 3.45 14.86 -5.59
N ARG A 274 3.59 16.03 -4.97
CA ARG A 274 2.50 16.75 -4.27
C ARG A 274 1.63 15.80 -3.45
N ILE A 275 2.28 14.93 -2.64
CA ILE A 275 1.55 13.92 -1.86
C ILE A 275 0.37 14.58 -1.14
N PRO A 276 -0.87 14.11 -1.34
CA PRO A 276 -2.04 14.69 -0.73
C PRO A 276 -2.03 14.40 0.77
N LEU A 277 -1.67 15.41 1.57
CA LEU A 277 -1.72 15.34 3.04
C LEU A 277 -3.13 15.74 3.50
N ASN A 278 -4.13 14.98 3.07
CA ASN A 278 -5.52 15.30 3.35
C ASN A 278 -5.98 14.59 4.63
N LEU A 279 -6.37 15.38 5.66
CA LEU A 279 -6.80 14.87 6.97
C LEU A 279 -8.32 14.73 7.10
N CYS A 280 -9.08 15.03 6.03
CA CYS A 280 -10.54 14.97 6.10
C CYS A 280 -11.04 13.53 5.95
N PHE A 281 -11.49 12.94 7.06
CA PHE A 281 -12.11 11.60 7.10
C PHE A 281 -13.60 11.74 7.41
N THR A 282 -14.43 11.62 6.36
CA THR A 282 -15.90 11.83 6.45
C THR A 282 -16.64 10.79 7.29
N PHE A 283 -15.99 9.69 7.66
CA PHE A 283 -16.62 8.65 8.50
C PHE A 283 -16.68 8.97 10.00
N TYR A 284 -16.15 10.13 10.40
CA TYR A 284 -16.28 10.62 11.77
C TYR A 284 -17.43 11.61 11.96
N LYS A 285 -18.10 12.01 10.88
CA LYS A 285 -19.32 12.84 10.91
C LYS A 285 -20.55 12.03 11.22
#